data_c85c033c3745768d55d28fcabe6bafb4
#
_entry.id   c85c033c3745768d55d28fcabe6bafb4
#
_cell.length_a   1.000
_cell.length_b   1.000
_cell.length_c   1.000
_cell.angle_alpha   90.00
_cell.angle_beta   90.00
_cell.angle_gamma   90.00
#
_symmetry.space_group_name_H-M   'P 1'
#
loop_
_entity.id
_entity.type
_entity.pdbx_description
1 polymer ?
#
loop_
_entity_poly.entity_id
_entity_poly.type
_entity_poly.pdbx_seq_one_letter_code
_entity_poly.pdbx_strand_id
1 'polypeptide(L)'
;MSKRILILDDNQDILEIVHETLAYEKFDVKSTSNGEDVMPLVAEFNPNLVILDYRVAGINGGDLCKQIKCHPQYKDIPVIIFSAYINHDDELMGYGCDAIINKPFDLTELVDKVNGLIS
;
A
#
# COMPACT_ATOMS: atom_id res chain seq x y z
N MET A 1 -6.69 -14.61 13.91
CA MET A 1 -5.35 -14.25 13.44
C MET A 1 -5.37 -12.87 12.84
N SER A 2 -4.29 -12.13 13.02
CA SER A 2 -4.21 -10.77 12.51
C SER A 2 -4.04 -10.75 11.00
N LYS A 3 -4.71 -9.82 10.34
CA LYS A 3 -4.48 -9.55 8.91
C LYS A 3 -3.13 -8.86 8.75
N ARG A 4 -2.44 -9.16 7.67
CA ARG A 4 -1.09 -8.66 7.40
C ARG A 4 -1.13 -7.55 6.36
N ILE A 5 -0.45 -6.44 6.64
CA ILE A 5 -0.37 -5.28 5.75
C ILE A 5 1.09 -4.96 5.47
N LEU A 6 1.43 -4.85 4.19
CA LEU A 6 2.76 -4.41 3.74
C LEU A 6 2.67 -2.96 3.27
N ILE A 7 3.59 -2.11 3.74
CA ILE A 7 3.59 -0.69 3.42
C ILE A 7 4.92 -0.29 2.77
N LEU A 8 4.85 0.45 1.68
CA LEU A 8 6.00 1.10 1.04
C LEU A 8 5.81 2.61 1.06
N ASP A 9 6.74 3.34 1.67
CA ASP A 9 6.81 4.81 1.57
C ASP A 9 8.23 5.24 1.90
N ASP A 10 8.82 6.11 1.09
CA ASP A 10 10.18 6.59 1.33
C ASP A 10 10.25 7.75 2.32
N ASN A 11 9.12 8.32 2.72
CA ASN A 11 9.05 9.31 3.78
C ASN A 11 8.94 8.59 5.12
N GLN A 12 10.00 8.66 5.94
CA GLN A 12 10.07 7.95 7.20
C GLN A 12 8.97 8.35 8.18
N ASP A 13 8.60 9.62 8.21
CA ASP A 13 7.55 10.10 9.12
C ASP A 13 6.19 9.50 8.76
N ILE A 14 5.87 9.45 7.47
CA ILE A 14 4.62 8.84 7.01
C ILE A 14 4.64 7.34 7.26
N LEU A 15 5.75 6.69 6.93
CA LEU A 15 5.90 5.25 7.12
C LEU A 15 5.67 4.86 8.58
N GLU A 16 6.28 5.60 9.49
CA GLU A 16 6.19 5.37 10.92
C GLU A 16 4.78 5.54 11.46
N ILE A 17 4.12 6.66 11.09
CA ILE A 17 2.79 6.94 11.62
C ILE A 17 1.74 5.97 11.04
N VAL A 18 1.87 5.60 9.78
CA VAL A 18 0.97 4.62 9.16
C VAL A 18 1.17 3.25 9.81
N HIS A 19 2.42 2.85 10.01
CA HIS A 19 2.74 1.59 10.69
C HIS A 19 2.12 1.54 12.09
N GLU A 20 2.36 2.56 12.89
CA GLU A 20 1.84 2.63 14.26
C GLU A 20 0.31 2.64 14.30
N THR A 21 -0.30 3.40 13.40
CA THR A 21 -1.77 3.51 13.34
C THR A 21 -2.41 2.16 13.03
N LEU A 22 -1.88 1.45 12.04
CA LEU A 22 -2.45 0.15 11.65
C LEU A 22 -2.12 -0.93 12.68
N ALA A 23 -0.94 -0.88 13.30
CA ALA A 23 -0.62 -1.81 14.40
C ALA A 23 -1.56 -1.61 15.59
N TYR A 24 -1.91 -0.36 15.88
CA TYR A 24 -2.89 -0.05 16.94
C TYR A 24 -4.26 -0.68 16.63
N GLU A 25 -4.62 -0.75 15.33
CA GLU A 25 -5.87 -1.36 14.88
C GLU A 25 -5.78 -2.89 14.79
N LYS A 26 -4.74 -3.48 15.36
CA LYS A 26 -4.55 -4.94 15.47
C LYS A 26 -4.12 -5.62 14.17
N PHE A 27 -3.65 -4.87 13.19
CA PHE A 27 -3.03 -5.45 12.01
C PHE A 27 -1.58 -5.82 12.30
N ASP A 28 -1.08 -6.85 11.60
CA ASP A 28 0.33 -7.21 11.61
C ASP A 28 0.99 -6.46 10.44
N VAL A 29 1.87 -5.52 10.73
CA VAL A 29 2.36 -4.56 9.74
C VAL A 29 3.84 -4.77 9.46
N LYS A 30 4.19 -4.80 8.18
CA LYS A 30 5.57 -4.80 7.70
C LYS A 30 5.76 -3.56 6.85
N SER A 31 6.82 -2.82 7.06
CA SER A 31 7.07 -1.59 6.30
C SER A 31 8.46 -1.59 5.70
N THR A 32 8.57 -0.96 4.52
CA THR A 32 9.84 -0.75 3.85
C THR A 32 9.84 0.62 3.19
N SER A 33 11.03 1.22 3.10
CA SER A 33 11.23 2.46 2.35
C SER A 33 11.85 2.20 0.97
N ASN A 34 12.10 0.95 0.63
CA ASN A 34 12.78 0.56 -0.60
C ASN A 34 11.83 -0.26 -1.48
N GLY A 35 11.51 0.29 -2.67
CA GLY A 35 10.60 -0.38 -3.61
C GLY A 35 11.11 -1.74 -4.09
N GLU A 36 12.43 -1.93 -4.14
CA GLU A 36 13.00 -3.21 -4.55
C GLU A 36 12.67 -4.35 -3.58
N ASP A 37 12.35 -4.02 -2.33
CA ASP A 37 12.02 -5.02 -1.32
C ASP A 37 10.57 -5.49 -1.40
N VAL A 38 9.71 -4.80 -2.17
CA VAL A 38 8.26 -5.06 -2.13
C VAL A 38 7.92 -6.46 -2.62
N MET A 39 8.37 -6.84 -3.82
CA MET A 39 8.00 -8.15 -4.37
C MET A 39 8.58 -9.31 -3.53
N PRO A 40 9.85 -9.26 -3.07
CA PRO A 40 10.32 -10.27 -2.12
C PRO A 40 9.52 -10.34 -0.83
N LEU A 41 9.10 -9.18 -0.30
CA LEU A 41 8.30 -9.15 0.93
C LEU A 41 6.88 -9.66 0.71
N VAL A 42 6.28 -9.41 -0.46
CA VAL A 42 4.98 -9.99 -0.80
C VAL A 42 5.06 -11.52 -0.75
N ALA A 43 6.11 -12.08 -1.32
CA ALA A 43 6.31 -13.53 -1.32
C ALA A 43 6.55 -14.10 0.08
N GLU A 44 7.34 -13.40 0.90
CA GLU A 44 7.75 -13.87 2.21
C GLU A 44 6.70 -13.60 3.29
N PHE A 45 6.16 -12.39 3.33
CA PHE A 45 5.23 -11.95 4.36
C PHE A 45 3.79 -12.41 4.08
N ASN A 46 3.47 -12.62 2.82
CA ASN A 46 2.15 -13.03 2.37
C ASN A 46 1.06 -12.08 2.89
N PRO A 47 1.11 -10.79 2.50
CA PRO A 47 0.20 -9.78 3.04
C PRO A 47 -1.24 -9.98 2.55
N ASN A 48 -2.19 -9.51 3.35
CA ASN A 48 -3.59 -9.46 2.98
C ASN A 48 -3.93 -8.15 2.27
N LEU A 49 -3.07 -7.14 2.39
CA LEU A 49 -3.23 -5.85 1.73
C LEU A 49 -1.85 -5.20 1.58
N VAL A 50 -1.65 -4.48 0.48
CA VAL A 50 -0.41 -3.76 0.21
C VAL A 50 -0.73 -2.28 0.03
N ILE A 51 0.05 -1.42 0.67
CA ILE A 51 -0.05 0.04 0.50
C ILE A 51 1.25 0.51 -0.15
N LEU A 52 1.14 1.20 -1.28
CA LEU A 52 2.28 1.64 -2.07
C LEU A 52 2.23 3.14 -2.28
N ASP A 53 3.33 3.83 -1.94
CA ASP A 53 3.50 5.22 -2.34
C ASP A 53 3.70 5.25 -3.87
N TYR A 54 3.04 6.17 -4.55
CA TYR A 54 3.13 6.27 -6.01
C TYR A 54 4.54 6.62 -6.46
N ARG A 55 5.21 7.51 -5.74
CA ARG A 55 6.58 7.92 -6.08
C ARG A 55 7.54 7.62 -4.95
N VAL A 56 8.35 6.60 -5.18
CA VAL A 56 9.48 6.23 -4.34
C VAL A 56 10.73 6.38 -5.20
N ALA A 57 11.85 6.79 -4.62
CA ALA A 57 13.10 7.04 -5.35
C ALA A 57 13.42 5.89 -6.31
N GLY A 58 13.44 6.19 -7.60
CA GLY A 58 13.79 5.24 -8.66
C GLY A 58 12.72 4.22 -9.02
N ILE A 59 11.57 4.20 -8.35
CA ILE A 59 10.53 3.20 -8.59
C ILE A 59 9.16 3.87 -8.59
N ASN A 60 8.33 3.46 -9.53
CA ASN A 60 6.95 3.90 -9.64
C ASN A 60 6.05 2.89 -8.93
N GLY A 61 5.33 3.35 -7.89
CA GLY A 61 4.41 2.49 -7.13
C GLY A 61 3.29 1.91 -7.98
N GLY A 62 2.89 2.62 -9.05
CA GLY A 62 1.91 2.08 -9.99
C GLY A 62 2.42 0.86 -10.72
N ASP A 63 3.70 0.85 -11.11
CA ASP A 63 4.31 -0.32 -11.75
C ASP A 63 4.36 -1.50 -10.79
N LEU A 64 4.66 -1.26 -9.51
CA LEU A 64 4.62 -2.32 -8.50
C LEU A 64 3.20 -2.86 -8.32
N CYS A 65 2.21 -1.99 -8.30
CA CYS A 65 0.80 -2.40 -8.25
C CYS A 65 0.46 -3.31 -9.42
N LYS A 66 0.87 -2.92 -10.62
CA LYS A 66 0.62 -3.71 -11.82
C LYS A 66 1.31 -5.08 -11.74
N GLN A 67 2.54 -5.14 -11.22
CA GLN A 67 3.23 -6.42 -11.02
C GLN A 67 2.45 -7.35 -10.11
N ILE A 68 1.92 -6.81 -9.00
CA ILE A 68 1.12 -7.60 -8.06
C ILE A 68 -0.18 -8.06 -8.73
N LYS A 69 -0.89 -7.16 -9.40
CA LYS A 69 -2.19 -7.46 -10.02
C LYS A 69 -2.09 -8.39 -11.23
N CYS A 70 -0.95 -8.42 -11.89
CA CYS A 70 -0.73 -9.33 -13.02
C CYS A 70 -0.12 -10.66 -12.59
N HIS A 71 0.26 -10.82 -11.33
CA HIS A 71 0.87 -12.05 -10.85
C HIS A 71 -0.22 -13.06 -10.51
N PRO A 72 -0.16 -14.29 -11.03
CA PRO A 72 -1.23 -15.28 -10.81
C PRO A 72 -1.50 -15.59 -9.34
N GLN A 73 -0.47 -15.48 -8.50
CA GLN A 73 -0.53 -15.82 -7.09
C GLN A 73 -0.97 -14.64 -6.22
N TYR A 74 -0.72 -13.39 -6.66
CA TYR A 74 -0.91 -12.19 -5.85
C TYR A 74 -2.02 -11.27 -6.35
N LYS A 75 -2.63 -11.59 -7.50
CA LYS A 75 -3.59 -10.70 -8.17
C LYS A 75 -4.81 -10.34 -7.31
N ASP A 76 -5.15 -11.17 -6.34
CA ASP A 76 -6.32 -10.95 -5.48
C ASP A 76 -6.00 -10.12 -4.24
N ILE A 77 -4.73 -9.77 -4.00
CA ILE A 77 -4.34 -8.93 -2.88
C ILE A 77 -4.79 -7.49 -3.16
N PRO A 78 -5.63 -6.88 -2.29
CA PRO A 78 -5.98 -5.48 -2.45
C PRO A 78 -4.77 -4.57 -2.35
N VAL A 79 -4.72 -3.54 -3.20
CA VAL A 79 -3.62 -2.58 -3.24
C VAL A 79 -4.19 -1.18 -3.11
N ILE A 80 -3.63 -0.40 -2.16
CA ILE A 80 -3.92 1.01 -2.01
C ILE A 80 -2.69 1.79 -2.48
N ILE A 81 -2.90 2.83 -3.28
CA ILE A 81 -1.83 3.74 -3.69
C ILE A 81 -1.96 5.05 -2.94
N PHE A 82 -0.88 5.51 -2.29
CA PHE A 82 -0.77 6.86 -1.75
C PHE A 82 -0.29 7.78 -2.86
N SER A 83 -0.99 8.89 -3.07
CA SER A 83 -0.65 9.85 -4.12
C SER A 83 -0.67 11.28 -3.61
N ALA A 84 0.37 12.05 -3.97
CA ALA A 84 0.40 13.48 -3.75
C ALA A 84 -0.24 14.24 -4.93
N TYR A 85 -0.66 13.55 -5.97
CA TYR A 85 -1.15 14.13 -7.22
C TYR A 85 -2.66 13.95 -7.33
N ILE A 86 -3.41 14.99 -6.96
CA ILE A 86 -4.87 14.95 -6.84
C ILE A 86 -5.58 14.72 -8.17
N ASN A 87 -4.98 15.13 -9.29
CA ASN A 87 -5.65 15.13 -10.59
C ASN A 87 -5.28 13.93 -11.48
N HIS A 88 -4.70 12.86 -10.90
CA HIS A 88 -4.23 11.70 -11.65
C HIS A 88 -4.90 10.39 -11.21
N ASP A 89 -6.06 10.46 -10.56
CA ASP A 89 -6.73 9.27 -10.04
C ASP A 89 -7.10 8.27 -11.15
N ASP A 90 -7.56 8.77 -12.31
CA ASP A 90 -7.90 7.90 -13.44
C ASP A 90 -6.67 7.16 -13.95
N GLU A 91 -5.53 7.85 -14.04
CA GLU A 91 -4.27 7.22 -14.43
C GLU A 91 -3.85 6.16 -13.42
N LEU A 92 -3.95 6.46 -12.13
CA LEU A 92 -3.58 5.54 -11.06
C LEU A 92 -4.48 4.29 -11.04
N MET A 93 -5.78 4.47 -11.26
CA MET A 93 -6.70 3.33 -11.34
C MET A 93 -6.37 2.42 -12.51
N GLY A 94 -5.76 2.94 -13.55
CA GLY A 94 -5.31 2.15 -14.71
C GLY A 94 -4.25 1.10 -14.36
N TYR A 95 -3.55 1.25 -13.23
CA TYR A 95 -2.60 0.25 -12.75
C TYR A 95 -3.28 -0.94 -12.06
N GLY A 96 -4.58 -0.85 -11.81
CA GLY A 96 -5.36 -1.93 -11.19
C GLY A 96 -5.46 -1.85 -9.67
N CYS A 97 -5.09 -0.71 -9.07
CA CYS A 97 -5.22 -0.56 -7.62
C CYS A 97 -6.68 -0.56 -7.20
N ASP A 98 -6.92 -0.96 -5.95
CA ASP A 98 -8.27 -1.08 -5.40
C ASP A 98 -8.75 0.21 -4.75
N ALA A 99 -7.83 1.08 -4.33
CA ALA A 99 -8.16 2.38 -3.76
C ALA A 99 -6.97 3.32 -3.87
N ILE A 100 -7.26 4.61 -3.82
CA ILE A 100 -6.26 5.68 -3.82
C ILE A 100 -6.51 6.54 -2.59
N ILE A 101 -5.44 6.88 -1.88
CA ILE A 101 -5.51 7.84 -0.77
C ILE A 101 -4.60 9.00 -1.12
N ASN A 102 -5.18 10.19 -1.21
CA ASN A 102 -4.42 11.40 -1.56
C ASN A 102 -3.75 11.99 -0.33
N LYS A 103 -2.48 12.37 -0.49
CA LYS A 103 -1.72 13.06 0.56
C LYS A 103 -1.96 14.56 0.47
N PRO A 104 -2.07 15.28 1.59
CA PRO A 104 -2.11 14.75 2.97
C PRO A 104 -3.44 14.06 3.25
N PHE A 105 -3.42 13.02 4.05
CA PHE A 105 -4.62 12.25 4.37
C PHE A 105 -4.89 12.24 5.87
N ASP A 106 -6.13 11.95 6.22
CA ASP A 106 -6.58 11.74 7.58
C ASP A 106 -6.37 10.28 7.96
N LEU A 107 -5.88 10.01 9.17
CA LEU A 107 -5.66 8.64 9.64
C LEU A 107 -6.97 7.85 9.71
N THR A 108 -8.09 8.52 9.99
CA THR A 108 -9.41 7.89 9.95
C THR A 108 -9.76 7.40 8.56
N GLU A 109 -9.47 8.20 7.54
CA GLU A 109 -9.67 7.82 6.15
C GLU A 109 -8.85 6.58 5.80
N LEU A 110 -7.59 6.53 6.24
CA LEU A 110 -6.72 5.38 6.00
C LEU A 110 -7.31 4.11 6.62
N VAL A 111 -7.70 4.18 7.90
CA VAL A 111 -8.25 3.02 8.61
C VAL A 111 -9.55 2.55 7.95
N ASP A 112 -10.41 3.48 7.58
CA ASP A 112 -11.69 3.15 6.93
C ASP A 112 -11.47 2.46 5.57
N LYS A 113 -10.52 2.94 4.78
CA LYS A 113 -10.19 2.32 3.49
C LYS A 113 -9.66 0.90 3.67
N VAL A 114 -8.74 0.72 4.63
CA VAL A 114 -8.18 -0.60 4.92
C VAL A 114 -9.27 -1.55 5.37
N ASN A 115 -10.11 -1.14 6.31
CA ASN A 115 -11.20 -1.98 6.82
C ASN A 115 -12.21 -2.32 5.73
N GLY A 116 -12.47 -1.40 4.82
CA GLY A 116 -13.37 -1.64 3.70
C GLY A 116 -12.88 -2.71 2.73
N LEU A 117 -11.57 -2.94 2.69
CA LEU A 117 -10.96 -3.89 1.77
C LEU A 117 -10.69 -5.26 2.39
N ILE A 118 -10.39 -5.34 3.69
CA ILE A 118 -9.92 -6.59 4.30
C ILE A 118 -10.53 -6.94 5.66
N SER A 119 -11.40 -6.13 6.19
CA SER A 119 -11.97 -6.46 7.51
C SER A 119 -13.03 -7.54 7.46
#